data_49fe36b0e0729059801a99f6677df01a
#
_entry.id   49fe36b0e0729059801a99f6677df01a
#
_cell.length_a   1.000
_cell.length_b   1.000
_cell.length_c   1.000
_cell.angle_alpha   90.00
_cell.angle_beta   90.00
_cell.angle_gamma   90.00
#
_symmetry.space_group_name_H-M   'P 1'
#
loop_
_entity.id
_entity.type
_entity.pdbx_description
1 polymer ?
#
loop_
_entity_poly.entity_id
_entity_poly.type
_entity_poly.pdbx_seq_one_letter_code
_entity_poly.pdbx_strand_id
1 'polypeptide(L)'
;VKSIVTVREEPLDDEWVKEVKYLHIMSNDMGVPEFVDLGSAVDFIHRRITNNEPVMIHCLAGLGRTGTLLACYLIKYQKMPADEAIQKIREERPGSIQSFPQEEIIFQFAKSVQS
;
A
#
# COMPACT_ATOMS: atom_id res chain seq x y z
N VAL A 1 15.17 2.66 -10.24
CA VAL A 1 14.23 2.73 -9.11
C VAL A 1 15.00 3.08 -7.86
N LYS A 2 14.56 4.10 -7.14
CA LYS A 2 15.26 4.56 -5.95
C LYS A 2 14.68 4.02 -4.64
N SER A 3 13.45 3.53 -4.67
CA SER A 3 12.83 2.95 -3.48
C SER A 3 11.85 1.86 -3.86
N ILE A 4 11.68 0.89 -2.96
CA ILE A 4 10.79 -0.25 -3.19
C ILE A 4 10.01 -0.53 -1.90
N VAL A 5 8.70 -0.75 -2.04
CA VAL A 5 7.84 -1.25 -0.96
C VAL A 5 7.34 -2.62 -1.36
N THR A 6 7.63 -3.63 -0.55
CA THR A 6 7.16 -5.00 -0.75
C THR A 6 6.07 -5.31 0.27
N VAL A 7 4.88 -5.71 -0.23
CA VAL A 7 3.73 -6.05 0.62
C VAL A 7 3.41 -7.52 0.39
N ARG A 8 4.09 -8.40 1.11
CA ARG A 8 3.89 -9.85 1.01
C ARG A 8 4.54 -10.53 2.21
N GLU A 9 4.44 -11.87 2.26
CA GLU A 9 4.95 -12.63 3.40
C GLU A 9 6.45 -12.47 3.58
N GLU A 10 7.20 -12.52 2.49
CA GLU A 10 8.66 -12.49 2.53
C GLU A 10 9.23 -11.25 1.88
N PRO A 11 10.36 -10.73 2.40
CA PRO A 11 11.04 -9.61 1.74
C PRO A 11 11.76 -10.06 0.47
N LEU A 12 12.22 -9.11 -0.31
CA LEU A 12 13.12 -9.38 -1.41
C LEU A 12 14.51 -9.74 -0.88
N ASP A 13 15.32 -10.45 -1.69
CA ASP A 13 16.69 -10.76 -1.33
C ASP A 13 17.49 -9.48 -1.08
N ASP A 14 18.39 -9.54 -0.11
CA ASP A 14 19.21 -8.39 0.26
C ASP A 14 19.99 -7.81 -0.92
N GLU A 15 20.45 -8.66 -1.82
CA GLU A 15 21.22 -8.21 -2.98
C GLU A 15 20.43 -7.29 -3.90
N TRP A 16 19.11 -7.50 -3.97
CA TRP A 16 18.25 -6.74 -4.87
C TRP A 16 17.93 -5.35 -4.32
N VAL A 17 18.09 -5.14 -3.02
CA VAL A 17 17.62 -3.92 -2.37
C VAL A 17 18.74 -3.13 -1.67
N LYS A 18 19.98 -3.58 -1.77
CA LYS A 18 21.06 -2.96 -1.00
C LYS A 18 21.38 -1.51 -1.38
N GLU A 19 21.02 -1.09 -2.59
CA GLU A 19 21.26 0.26 -3.04
C GLU A 19 20.01 1.10 -3.20
N VAL A 20 18.89 0.61 -2.67
CA VAL A 20 17.61 1.33 -2.74
C VAL A 20 17.06 1.51 -1.32
N LYS A 21 16.20 2.49 -1.16
CA LYS A 21 15.45 2.65 0.09
C LYS A 21 14.36 1.59 0.06
N TYR A 22 14.33 0.72 1.08
CA TYR A 22 13.49 -0.46 1.04
C TYR A 22 12.60 -0.55 2.27
N LEU A 23 11.35 -0.90 2.06
CA LEU A 23 10.40 -1.18 3.13
C LEU A 23 9.67 -2.47 2.82
N HIS A 24 9.69 -3.41 3.77
CA HIS A 24 8.92 -4.65 3.69
C HIS A 24 7.78 -4.60 4.69
N ILE A 25 6.56 -4.83 4.20
CA ILE A 25 5.35 -4.94 5.02
C ILE A 25 4.84 -6.38 4.89
N MET A 26 4.80 -7.10 5.99
CA MET A 26 4.34 -8.49 5.97
C MET A 26 2.82 -8.52 5.79
N SER A 27 2.37 -9.30 4.83
CA SER A 27 0.95 -9.51 4.57
C SER A 27 0.76 -10.82 3.85
N ASN A 28 -0.15 -11.65 4.34
CA ASN A 28 -0.51 -12.91 3.69
C ASN A 28 -1.37 -12.64 2.45
N ASP A 29 -1.37 -13.60 1.52
CA ASP A 29 -2.21 -13.52 0.33
C ASP A 29 -3.69 -13.40 0.75
N MET A 30 -4.42 -12.51 0.07
CA MET A 30 -5.81 -12.17 0.39
C MET A 30 -6.01 -11.56 1.78
N GLY A 31 -4.93 -11.39 2.54
CA GLY A 31 -4.98 -10.78 3.86
C GLY A 31 -4.66 -9.29 3.84
N VAL A 32 -4.37 -8.77 5.03
CA VAL A 32 -4.06 -7.35 5.23
C VAL A 32 -2.80 -7.23 6.08
N PRO A 33 -2.02 -6.15 5.89
CA PRO A 33 -0.91 -5.89 6.79
C PRO A 33 -1.41 -5.41 8.15
N GLU A 34 -0.51 -5.38 9.13
CA GLU A 34 -0.80 -4.74 10.41
C GLU A 34 -1.16 -3.28 10.18
N PHE A 35 -2.08 -2.76 10.98
CA PHE A 35 -2.55 -1.38 10.83
C PHE A 35 -1.40 -0.37 10.94
N VAL A 36 -0.50 -0.58 11.90
CA VAL A 36 0.67 0.29 12.11
C VAL A 36 1.60 0.25 10.90
N ASP A 37 1.81 -0.94 10.34
CA ASP A 37 2.67 -1.10 9.16
C ASP A 37 2.06 -0.43 7.93
N LEU A 38 0.74 -0.52 7.81
CA LEU A 38 0.04 0.14 6.71
C LEU A 38 0.25 1.65 6.75
N GLY A 39 0.11 2.25 7.93
CA GLY A 39 0.37 3.67 8.12
C GLY A 39 1.81 4.05 7.80
N SER A 40 2.76 3.24 8.26
CA SER A 40 4.19 3.47 7.99
C SER A 40 4.49 3.43 6.49
N ALA A 41 3.87 2.48 5.77
CA ALA A 41 4.08 2.36 4.33
C ALA A 41 3.51 3.56 3.58
N VAL A 42 2.32 4.01 3.96
CA VAL A 42 1.68 5.18 3.35
C VAL A 42 2.58 6.41 3.53
N ASP A 43 3.13 6.61 4.73
CA ASP A 43 4.00 7.75 5.00
C ASP A 43 5.34 7.62 4.28
N PHE A 44 5.89 6.41 4.17
CA PHE A 44 7.11 6.16 3.41
C PHE A 44 6.93 6.57 1.94
N ILE A 45 5.81 6.14 1.34
CA ILE A 45 5.50 6.47 -0.05
C ILE A 45 5.40 7.98 -0.22
N HIS A 46 4.71 8.65 0.70
CA HIS A 46 4.53 10.09 0.61
C HIS A 46 5.87 10.83 0.65
N ARG A 47 6.77 10.41 1.56
CA ARG A 47 8.10 11.04 1.64
C ARG A 47 8.89 10.86 0.35
N ARG A 48 8.78 9.68 -0.30
CA ARG A 48 9.50 9.46 -1.57
C ARG A 48 8.93 10.36 -2.66
N ILE A 49 7.60 10.46 -2.74
CA ILE A 49 6.95 11.28 -3.76
C ILE A 49 7.27 12.76 -3.57
N THR A 50 7.22 13.26 -2.33
CA THR A 50 7.52 14.67 -2.08
C THR A 50 8.96 15.02 -2.35
N ASN A 51 9.87 14.06 -2.28
CA ASN A 51 11.28 14.25 -2.60
C ASN A 51 11.58 13.98 -4.09
N ASN A 52 10.55 13.79 -4.90
CA ASN A 52 10.67 13.46 -6.32
C ASN A 52 11.46 12.18 -6.57
N GLU A 53 11.35 11.22 -5.67
CA GLU A 53 12.01 9.92 -5.81
C GLU A 53 11.00 8.88 -6.31
N PRO A 54 11.33 8.13 -7.36
CA PRO A 54 10.45 7.04 -7.80
C PRO A 54 10.31 5.97 -6.72
N VAL A 55 9.09 5.42 -6.58
CA VAL A 55 8.84 4.32 -5.65
C VAL A 55 8.10 3.22 -6.40
N MET A 56 8.58 1.97 -6.23
CA MET A 56 7.91 0.80 -6.77
C MET A 56 7.22 0.08 -5.62
N ILE A 57 5.93 -0.24 -5.81
CA ILE A 57 5.14 -0.98 -4.82
C ILE A 57 4.74 -2.30 -5.48
N HIS A 58 5.01 -3.41 -4.80
CA HIS A 58 4.62 -4.69 -5.37
C HIS A 58 4.23 -5.71 -4.30
N CYS A 59 3.45 -6.68 -4.73
CA CYS A 59 3.13 -7.87 -3.95
C CYS A 59 3.20 -9.07 -4.90
N LEU A 60 3.08 -10.28 -4.35
CA LEU A 60 3.17 -11.48 -5.18
C LEU A 60 1.85 -11.73 -5.90
N ALA A 61 1.93 -11.97 -7.20
CA ALA A 61 0.88 -12.56 -8.05
C ALA A 61 -0.51 -11.92 -7.97
N GLY A 62 -0.65 -10.75 -7.43
CA GLY A 62 -1.97 -10.15 -7.36
C GLY A 62 -1.88 -8.66 -7.13
N LEU A 63 -3.02 -8.03 -7.17
CA LEU A 63 -3.11 -6.59 -6.98
C LEU A 63 -3.83 -6.23 -5.67
N GLY A 64 -4.32 -7.26 -4.94
CA GLY A 64 -5.11 -7.04 -3.74
C GLY A 64 -4.37 -6.28 -2.66
N ARG A 65 -3.17 -6.75 -2.31
CA ARG A 65 -2.36 -6.15 -1.24
C ARG A 65 -1.82 -4.77 -1.64
N THR A 66 -1.31 -4.66 -2.87
CA THR A 66 -0.83 -3.38 -3.39
C THR A 66 -1.97 -2.37 -3.50
N GLY A 67 -3.12 -2.81 -4.00
CA GLY A 67 -4.30 -1.93 -4.13
C GLY A 67 -4.79 -1.42 -2.79
N THR A 68 -4.75 -2.26 -1.75
CA THR A 68 -5.13 -1.85 -0.39
C THR A 68 -4.24 -0.71 0.10
N LEU A 69 -2.93 -0.83 -0.09
CA LEU A 69 -1.99 0.20 0.32
C LEU A 69 -2.22 1.50 -0.46
N LEU A 70 -2.42 1.40 -1.77
CA LEU A 70 -2.65 2.57 -2.61
C LEU A 70 -3.94 3.30 -2.24
N ALA A 71 -5.01 2.57 -1.92
CA ALA A 71 -6.27 3.18 -1.49
C ALA A 71 -6.06 3.98 -0.19
N CYS A 72 -5.31 3.42 0.75
CA CYS A 72 -5.01 4.13 2.00
C CYS A 72 -4.18 5.40 1.74
N TYR A 73 -3.26 5.34 0.79
CA TYR A 73 -2.50 6.53 0.40
C TYR A 73 -3.43 7.64 -0.11
N LEU A 74 -4.37 7.29 -0.99
CA LEU A 74 -5.32 8.27 -1.53
C LEU A 74 -6.17 8.90 -0.42
N ILE A 75 -6.56 8.09 0.56
CA ILE A 75 -7.37 8.58 1.68
C ILE A 75 -6.58 9.60 2.50
N LYS A 76 -5.36 9.27 2.88
CA LYS A 76 -4.59 10.14 3.77
C LYS A 76 -4.08 11.40 3.09
N TYR A 77 -3.50 11.26 1.91
CA TYR A 77 -2.77 12.36 1.28
C TYR A 77 -3.53 13.04 0.15
N GLN A 78 -4.53 12.40 -0.44
CA GLN A 78 -5.39 13.00 -1.45
C GLN A 78 -6.76 13.40 -0.86
N LYS A 79 -6.98 13.12 0.42
CA LYS A 79 -8.23 13.46 1.12
C LYS A 79 -9.46 12.81 0.49
N MET A 80 -9.31 11.63 -0.07
CA MET A 80 -10.36 10.93 -0.77
C MET A 80 -11.19 10.10 0.21
N PRO A 81 -12.53 10.07 0.10
CA PRO A 81 -13.33 9.13 0.90
C PRO A 81 -12.98 7.68 0.57
N ALA A 82 -13.19 6.77 1.53
CA ALA A 82 -12.79 5.38 1.37
C ALA A 82 -13.46 4.70 0.18
N ASP A 83 -14.75 4.90 -0.01
CA ASP A 83 -15.48 4.28 -1.12
C ASP A 83 -14.97 4.77 -2.47
N GLU A 84 -14.67 6.05 -2.59
CA GLU A 84 -14.08 6.60 -3.82
C GLU A 84 -12.68 6.08 -4.07
N ALA A 85 -11.87 5.96 -3.00
CA ALA A 85 -10.51 5.44 -3.13
C ALA A 85 -10.52 3.99 -3.65
N ILE A 86 -11.40 3.16 -3.09
CA ILE A 86 -11.54 1.77 -3.51
C ILE A 86 -11.96 1.70 -4.98
N GLN A 87 -12.97 2.48 -5.34
CA GLN A 87 -13.48 2.49 -6.71
C GLN A 87 -12.40 2.94 -7.69
N LYS A 88 -11.68 4.00 -7.37
CA LYS A 88 -10.63 4.54 -8.24
C LYS A 88 -9.53 3.50 -8.48
N ILE A 89 -9.07 2.84 -7.43
CA ILE A 89 -8.02 1.83 -7.56
C ILE A 89 -8.52 0.65 -8.41
N ARG A 90 -9.76 0.20 -8.20
CA ARG A 90 -10.32 -0.90 -8.99
C ARG A 90 -10.50 -0.55 -10.46
N GLU A 91 -10.83 0.71 -10.77
CA GLU A 91 -10.96 1.16 -12.15
C GLU A 91 -9.60 1.21 -12.86
N GLU A 92 -8.59 1.73 -12.17
CA GLU A 92 -7.26 1.88 -12.76
C GLU A 92 -6.48 0.58 -12.79
N ARG A 93 -6.73 -0.31 -11.83
CA ARG A 93 -6.01 -1.58 -11.66
C ARG A 93 -7.01 -2.70 -11.39
N PRO A 94 -7.71 -3.21 -12.40
CA PRO A 94 -8.68 -4.28 -12.19
C PRO A 94 -8.07 -5.48 -11.48
N GLY A 95 -8.79 -6.04 -10.51
CA GLY A 95 -8.28 -7.12 -9.68
C GLY A 95 -7.69 -6.66 -8.37
N SER A 96 -7.65 -5.34 -8.12
CA SER A 96 -7.17 -4.78 -6.86
C SER A 96 -8.20 -4.94 -5.76
N ILE A 97 -7.73 -5.02 -4.50
CA ILE A 97 -8.59 -5.08 -3.32
C ILE A 97 -9.52 -6.28 -3.44
N GLN A 98 -8.93 -7.47 -3.26
CA GLN A 98 -9.58 -8.74 -3.63
C GLN A 98 -10.42 -9.36 -2.54
N SER A 99 -10.27 -8.94 -1.28
CA SER A 99 -10.92 -9.62 -0.17
C SER A 99 -11.70 -8.65 0.70
N PHE A 100 -12.66 -9.19 1.46
CA PHE A 100 -13.41 -8.40 2.42
C PHE A 100 -12.52 -7.80 3.51
N PRO A 101 -11.55 -8.54 4.09
CA PRO A 101 -10.64 -7.92 5.06
C PRO A 101 -9.86 -6.74 4.50
N GLN A 102 -9.49 -6.79 3.21
CA GLN A 102 -8.79 -5.68 2.57
C GLN A 102 -9.69 -4.45 2.46
N GLU A 103 -10.95 -4.61 2.09
CA GLU A 103 -11.90 -3.49 2.10
C GLU A 103 -12.10 -2.94 3.50
N GLU A 104 -12.25 -3.82 4.48
CA GLU A 104 -12.51 -3.42 5.85
C GLU A 104 -11.38 -2.58 6.44
N ILE A 105 -10.12 -2.97 6.22
CA ILE A 105 -9.00 -2.20 6.77
C ILE A 105 -8.91 -0.81 6.12
N ILE A 106 -9.31 -0.69 4.86
CA ILE A 106 -9.35 0.61 4.20
C ILE A 106 -10.35 1.54 4.89
N PHE A 107 -11.55 1.04 5.20
CA PHE A 107 -12.54 1.84 5.93
C PHE A 107 -12.07 2.19 7.33
N GLN A 108 -11.40 1.26 8.02
CA GLN A 108 -10.83 1.54 9.34
C GLN A 108 -9.74 2.60 9.26
N PHE A 109 -8.91 2.52 8.23
CA PHE A 109 -7.85 3.51 8.02
C PHE A 109 -8.44 4.90 7.79
N ALA A 110 -9.49 4.99 6.98
CA ALA A 110 -10.17 6.26 6.73
C ALA A 110 -10.69 6.88 8.03
N LYS A 111 -11.30 6.08 8.90
CA LYS A 111 -11.76 6.58 10.20
C LYS A 111 -10.63 7.13 11.04
N SER A 112 -9.47 6.46 11.02
CA SER A 112 -8.34 6.89 11.85
C SER A 112 -7.75 8.22 11.41
N VAL A 113 -7.74 8.50 10.10
CA VAL A 113 -7.14 9.73 9.58
C VAL A 113 -8.14 10.89 9.52
N GLN A 114 -9.43 10.62 9.65
CA GLN A 114 -10.47 11.64 9.62
C GLN A 114 -10.93 12.07 11.01
N SER A 115 -10.49 11.36 12.05
CA SER A 115 -10.90 11.67 13.41
C SER A 115 -10.00 12.71 14.07
#